data_49566b8f89c4050248c74d94a123d080
#
_entry.id   49566b8f89c4050248c74d94a123d080
#
_cell.length_a   1.000
_cell.length_b   1.000
_cell.length_c   1.000
_cell.angle_alpha   90.00
_cell.angle_beta   90.00
_cell.angle_gamma   90.00
#
_symmetry.space_group_name_H-M   'P 1'
#
loop_
_entity.id
_entity.type
_entity.pdbx_description
1 polymer ?
#
loop_
_entity_poly.entity_id
_entity_poly.type
_entity_poly.pdbx_seq_one_letter_code
_entity_poly.pdbx_strand_id
1 'polypeptide(L)'
;MNKTLSYLIIIFLSLTVMNACSLKKMAMNKVADMLASPGSGTVFTGDNDPELVGDALPFTIKMYESLMVSMPWHLGLKLQTGSLYIMYANAFIQAPADMLAQEEIEKQKYLFNRAKNLYLRGRDILLKALDHKYPGFLNRLAKKEFDRALAPMKKVDVPLLYWAAAGWLGAFAIDPFDMKLGMTVPGAAALMNRVLQLDPGFDGGAVHDFYTLYYGAMPDYMGGDFTKARDHFKKAIEASGGKITSPYLSLATTVAVKEQNLEEYEELLNKVLAVDPDADPSNRLLNTINRRKAE
;
A
#
# COMPACT_ATOMS: atom_id res chain seq x y z
N MET A 1 21.68 56.09 24.25
CA MET A 1 21.62 54.63 24.20
C MET A 1 22.81 54.16 23.36
N ASN A 2 23.76 53.43 23.96
CA ASN A 2 25.01 53.08 23.28
C ASN A 2 24.75 52.18 22.05
N LYS A 3 25.29 52.58 20.88
CA LYS A 3 25.14 51.83 19.62
C LYS A 3 25.53 50.35 19.78
N THR A 4 26.49 50.04 20.62
CA THR A 4 26.91 48.68 20.98
C THR A 4 25.81 47.90 21.70
N LEU A 5 25.03 48.53 22.59
CA LEU A 5 23.92 47.88 23.28
C LEU A 5 22.76 47.58 22.33
N SER A 6 22.48 48.48 21.39
CA SER A 6 21.48 48.23 20.34
C SER A 6 21.87 47.05 19.42
N TYR A 7 23.13 46.92 19.02
CA TYR A 7 23.59 45.76 18.23
C TYR A 7 23.49 44.45 19.01
N LEU A 8 23.83 44.44 20.29
CA LEU A 8 23.70 43.26 21.14
C LEU A 8 22.24 42.82 21.30
N ILE A 9 21.31 43.76 21.46
CA ILE A 9 19.88 43.47 21.54
C ILE A 9 19.37 42.88 20.22
N ILE A 10 19.77 43.46 19.08
CA ILE A 10 19.37 42.96 17.75
C ILE A 10 19.90 41.53 17.52
N ILE A 11 21.18 41.27 17.87
CA ILE A 11 21.78 39.93 17.75
C ILE A 11 21.08 38.93 18.67
N PHE A 12 20.77 39.31 19.90
CA PHE A 12 20.04 38.45 20.82
C PHE A 12 18.61 38.14 20.36
N LEU A 13 17.91 39.14 19.81
CA LEU A 13 16.56 38.99 19.25
C LEU A 13 16.58 38.09 18.02
N SER A 14 17.58 38.22 17.14
CA SER A 14 17.72 37.37 15.94
C SER A 14 18.05 35.93 16.31
N LEU A 15 18.87 35.68 17.32
CA LEU A 15 19.17 34.34 17.86
C LEU A 15 17.93 33.67 18.48
N THR A 16 17.08 34.42 19.18
CA THR A 16 15.84 33.86 19.78
C THR A 16 14.80 33.52 18.72
N VAL A 17 14.65 34.30 17.65
CA VAL A 17 13.72 34.00 16.54
C VAL A 17 14.17 32.77 15.75
N MET A 18 15.46 32.59 15.51
CA MET A 18 15.98 31.37 14.82
C MET A 18 15.77 30.11 15.65
N ASN A 19 15.89 30.16 16.97
CA ASN A 19 15.62 29.03 17.87
C ASN A 19 14.13 28.66 17.92
N ALA A 20 13.22 29.64 17.87
CA ALA A 20 11.77 29.40 17.92
C ALA A 20 11.28 28.63 16.68
N CYS A 21 11.79 28.93 15.46
CA CYS A 21 11.47 28.18 14.24
C CYS A 21 11.98 26.73 14.30
N SER A 22 13.17 26.50 14.84
CA SER A 22 13.75 25.18 15.02
C SER A 22 12.95 24.33 16.02
N LEU A 23 12.54 24.92 17.14
CA LEU A 23 11.74 24.24 18.18
C LEU A 23 10.36 23.84 17.66
N LYS A 24 9.69 24.72 16.93
CA LYS A 24 8.40 24.42 16.29
C LYS A 24 8.52 23.25 15.30
N LYS A 25 9.54 23.27 14.44
CA LYS A 25 9.78 22.18 13.47
C LYS A 25 10.08 20.86 14.17
N MET A 26 10.87 20.90 15.25
CA MET A 26 11.17 19.70 16.04
C MET A 26 9.93 19.13 16.75
N ALA A 27 9.08 19.96 17.31
CA ALA A 27 7.83 19.54 17.93
C ALA A 27 6.86 18.93 16.89
N MET A 28 6.72 19.58 15.74
CA MET A 28 5.90 19.05 14.64
C MET A 28 6.42 17.71 14.11
N ASN A 29 7.74 17.55 13.94
CA ASN A 29 8.31 16.27 13.54
C ASN A 29 8.02 15.18 14.56
N LYS A 30 8.12 15.45 15.86
CA LYS A 30 7.80 14.46 16.90
C LYS A 30 6.34 13.98 16.85
N VAL A 31 5.39 14.90 16.61
CA VAL A 31 3.98 14.52 16.42
C VAL A 31 3.82 13.68 15.15
N ALA A 32 4.46 14.08 14.06
CA ALA A 32 4.43 13.33 12.82
C ALA A 32 5.08 11.94 12.95
N ASP A 33 6.22 11.84 13.65
CA ASP A 33 6.89 10.56 13.94
C ASP A 33 5.99 9.63 14.76
N MET A 34 5.26 10.16 15.75
CA MET A 34 4.30 9.38 16.55
C MET A 34 3.15 8.87 15.70
N LEU A 35 2.57 9.70 14.83
CA LEU A 35 1.49 9.34 13.93
C LEU A 35 1.95 8.37 12.82
N ALA A 36 3.22 8.43 12.42
CA ALA A 36 3.82 7.59 11.41
C ALA A 36 4.63 6.41 11.99
N SER A 37 4.56 6.19 13.31
CA SER A 37 5.31 5.11 13.97
C SER A 37 4.84 3.73 13.52
N PRO A 38 5.74 2.72 13.51
CA PRO A 38 5.33 1.34 13.35
C PRO A 38 4.29 0.99 14.44
N GLY A 39 3.14 0.51 14.04
CA GLY A 39 2.03 0.22 14.97
C GLY A 39 0.95 1.30 15.06
N SER A 40 1.16 2.53 14.59
CA SER A 40 0.08 3.53 14.55
C SER A 40 -1.10 3.08 13.65
N GLY A 41 -0.83 2.24 12.65
CA GLY A 41 -1.84 1.65 11.78
C GLY A 41 -2.62 0.50 12.42
N THR A 42 -2.14 -0.11 13.51
CA THR A 42 -2.80 -1.26 14.15
C THR A 42 -4.17 -0.93 14.73
N VAL A 43 -4.43 0.35 15.03
CA VAL A 43 -5.76 0.84 15.40
C VAL A 43 -6.79 0.55 14.30
N PHE A 44 -6.38 0.55 13.04
CA PHE A 44 -7.24 0.23 11.91
C PHE A 44 -7.17 -1.26 11.55
N THR A 45 -5.96 -1.80 11.36
CA THR A 45 -5.80 -3.19 10.91
C THR A 45 -6.20 -4.23 11.97
N GLY A 46 -6.15 -3.85 13.25
CA GLY A 46 -6.56 -4.68 14.38
C GLY A 46 -8.02 -4.56 14.79
N ASP A 47 -8.81 -3.73 14.11
CA ASP A 47 -10.23 -3.57 14.41
C ASP A 47 -11.06 -4.73 13.82
N ASN A 48 -12.14 -5.09 14.49
CA ASN A 48 -13.10 -6.11 14.05
C ASN A 48 -14.38 -5.52 13.44
N ASP A 49 -14.47 -4.19 13.36
CA ASP A 49 -15.60 -3.47 12.75
C ASP A 49 -15.15 -2.76 11.47
N PRO A 50 -15.25 -3.42 10.28
CA PRO A 50 -14.89 -2.82 9.01
C PRO A 50 -15.67 -1.55 8.68
N GLU A 51 -16.93 -1.43 9.12
CA GLU A 51 -17.77 -0.28 8.87
C GLU A 51 -17.21 0.94 9.61
N LEU A 52 -16.88 0.80 10.89
CA LEU A 52 -16.28 1.86 11.71
C LEU A 52 -14.95 2.33 11.10
N VAL A 53 -14.09 1.38 10.69
CA VAL A 53 -12.82 1.69 10.06
C VAL A 53 -13.04 2.39 8.70
N GLY A 54 -13.97 1.90 7.89
CA GLY A 54 -14.33 2.48 6.60
C GLY A 54 -14.79 3.94 6.70
N ASP A 55 -15.56 4.27 7.72
CA ASP A 55 -16.05 5.61 7.99
C ASP A 55 -14.97 6.54 8.54
N ALA A 56 -14.05 6.03 9.35
CA ALA A 56 -12.97 6.81 9.96
C ALA A 56 -11.82 7.13 9.00
N LEU A 57 -11.51 6.21 8.06
CA LEU A 57 -10.35 6.33 7.16
C LEU A 57 -10.39 7.56 6.25
N PRO A 58 -11.52 7.98 5.64
CA PRO A 58 -11.56 9.18 4.80
C PRO A 58 -11.13 10.44 5.54
N PHE A 59 -11.58 10.63 6.77
CA PHE A 59 -11.15 11.75 7.60
C PHE A 59 -9.66 11.64 7.94
N THR A 60 -9.23 10.47 8.35
CA THR A 60 -7.81 10.21 8.70
C THR A 60 -6.88 10.52 7.53
N ILE A 61 -7.22 10.05 6.32
CA ILE A 61 -6.44 10.34 5.10
C ILE A 61 -6.34 11.85 4.86
N LYS A 62 -7.44 12.59 4.99
CA LYS A 62 -7.44 14.05 4.78
C LYS A 62 -6.65 14.79 5.86
N MET A 63 -6.67 14.31 7.08
CA MET A 63 -5.84 14.83 8.18
C MET A 63 -4.35 14.62 7.86
N TYR A 64 -3.95 13.42 7.44
CA TYR A 64 -2.55 13.15 7.05
C TYR A 64 -2.13 13.97 5.83
N GLU A 65 -2.98 14.18 4.83
CA GLU A 65 -2.68 15.10 3.71
C GLU A 65 -2.41 16.52 4.19
N SER A 66 -3.20 17.04 5.13
CA SER A 66 -2.99 18.37 5.70
C SER A 66 -1.65 18.46 6.44
N LEU A 67 -1.27 17.41 7.16
CA LEU A 67 0.04 17.33 7.81
C LEU A 67 1.18 17.26 6.79
N MET A 68 1.03 16.50 5.69
CA MET A 68 2.03 16.46 4.61
C MET A 68 2.26 17.82 3.95
N VAL A 69 1.21 18.65 3.78
CA VAL A 69 1.36 20.02 3.27
C VAL A 69 2.25 20.84 4.19
N SER A 70 2.09 20.68 5.50
CA SER A 70 2.88 21.39 6.52
C SER A 70 4.31 20.83 6.67
N MET A 71 4.49 19.56 6.34
CA MET A 71 5.75 18.81 6.52
C MET A 71 6.11 18.00 5.27
N PRO A 72 6.38 18.65 4.12
CA PRO A 72 6.59 17.98 2.84
C PRO A 72 7.85 17.09 2.78
N TRP A 73 8.76 17.26 3.75
CA TRP A 73 9.97 16.45 3.89
C TRP A 73 9.75 15.12 4.65
N HIS A 74 8.64 14.96 5.37
CA HIS A 74 8.44 13.85 6.31
C HIS A 74 8.04 12.57 5.59
N LEU A 75 8.98 11.63 5.44
CA LEU A 75 8.78 10.39 4.68
C LEU A 75 7.75 9.45 5.32
N GLY A 76 7.72 9.37 6.65
CA GLY A 76 6.75 8.53 7.37
C GLY A 76 5.30 8.96 7.11
N LEU A 77 5.00 10.27 7.11
CA LEU A 77 3.66 10.75 6.75
C LEU A 77 3.29 10.42 5.30
N LYS A 78 4.25 10.53 4.38
CA LYS A 78 4.01 10.14 2.98
C LYS A 78 3.73 8.65 2.85
N LEU A 79 4.47 7.81 3.58
CA LEU A 79 4.23 6.38 3.62
C LEU A 79 2.83 6.08 4.14
N GLN A 80 2.47 6.59 5.31
CA GLN A 80 1.15 6.37 5.90
C GLN A 80 0.02 6.88 5.00
N THR A 81 0.13 8.11 4.48
CA THR A 81 -0.91 8.66 3.61
C THR A 81 -1.10 7.82 2.35
N GLY A 82 0.01 7.43 1.70
CA GLY A 82 -0.04 6.63 0.48
C GLY A 82 -0.61 5.24 0.71
N SER A 83 -0.17 4.53 1.76
CA SER A 83 -0.68 3.21 2.11
C SER A 83 -2.15 3.24 2.53
N LEU A 84 -2.59 4.25 3.29
CA LEU A 84 -3.99 4.42 3.68
C LEU A 84 -4.91 4.65 2.46
N TYR A 85 -4.47 5.41 1.45
CA TYR A 85 -5.22 5.55 0.21
C TYR A 85 -5.40 4.21 -0.51
N ILE A 86 -4.35 3.40 -0.57
CA ILE A 86 -4.36 2.10 -1.26
C ILE A 86 -5.21 1.10 -0.48
N MET A 87 -5.06 1.03 0.84
CA MET A 87 -5.87 0.19 1.71
C MET A 87 -7.36 0.56 1.61
N TYR A 88 -7.69 1.85 1.68
CA TYR A 88 -9.06 2.31 1.55
C TYR A 88 -9.65 2.00 0.16
N ALA A 89 -8.87 2.18 -0.89
CA ALA A 89 -9.29 1.84 -2.25
C ALA A 89 -9.62 0.34 -2.39
N ASN A 90 -8.77 -0.52 -1.83
CA ASN A 90 -8.94 -1.97 -1.90
C ASN A 90 -10.11 -2.45 -1.04
N ALA A 91 -10.04 -2.18 0.27
CA ALA A 91 -10.93 -2.79 1.26
C ALA A 91 -12.34 -2.18 1.25
N PHE A 92 -12.47 -0.87 0.99
CA PHE A 92 -13.72 -0.13 1.21
C PHE A 92 -14.35 0.44 -0.07
N ILE A 93 -13.66 0.35 -1.21
CA ILE A 93 -14.22 0.78 -2.49
C ILE A 93 -14.26 -0.38 -3.49
N GLN A 94 -13.13 -1.04 -3.74
CA GLN A 94 -13.06 -2.13 -4.70
C GLN A 94 -13.77 -3.38 -4.16
N ALA A 95 -13.48 -3.83 -2.95
CA ALA A 95 -14.06 -5.05 -2.40
C ALA A 95 -15.60 -5.02 -2.37
N PRO A 96 -16.27 -3.93 -1.92
CA PRO A 96 -17.72 -3.81 -2.08
C PRO A 96 -18.18 -3.80 -3.55
N ALA A 97 -17.41 -3.20 -4.46
CA ALA A 97 -17.76 -3.18 -5.87
C ALA A 97 -17.68 -4.56 -6.53
N ASP A 98 -16.70 -5.37 -6.13
CA ASP A 98 -16.54 -6.75 -6.60
C ASP A 98 -17.74 -7.64 -6.22
N MET A 99 -18.44 -7.32 -5.12
CA MET A 99 -19.59 -8.07 -4.59
C MET A 99 -20.94 -7.56 -5.08
N LEU A 100 -20.99 -6.50 -5.90
CA LEU A 100 -22.27 -5.99 -6.42
C LEU A 100 -22.93 -6.96 -7.40
N ALA A 101 -24.25 -7.05 -7.33
CA ALA A 101 -25.04 -7.81 -8.29
C ALA A 101 -24.90 -7.25 -9.70
N GLN A 102 -25.12 -8.10 -10.72
CA GLN A 102 -24.95 -7.74 -12.13
C GLN A 102 -25.87 -6.57 -12.55
N GLU A 103 -27.01 -6.41 -11.90
CA GLU A 103 -27.97 -5.32 -12.13
C GLU A 103 -27.43 -3.95 -11.71
N GLU A 104 -26.42 -3.91 -10.83
CA GLU A 104 -25.80 -2.68 -10.31
C GLU A 104 -24.54 -2.25 -11.09
N ILE A 105 -24.43 -2.63 -12.36
CA ILE A 105 -23.22 -2.43 -13.19
C ILE A 105 -22.76 -0.95 -13.25
N GLU A 106 -23.67 0.03 -13.27
CA GLU A 106 -23.29 1.45 -13.31
C GLU A 106 -22.69 1.92 -11.98
N LYS A 107 -23.20 1.42 -10.86
CA LYS A 107 -22.63 1.68 -9.54
C LYS A 107 -21.26 1.00 -9.41
N GLN A 108 -21.12 -0.24 -9.89
CA GLN A 108 -19.85 -0.96 -9.92
C GLN A 108 -18.78 -0.20 -10.70
N LYS A 109 -19.10 0.26 -11.93
CA LYS A 109 -18.21 1.07 -12.76
C LYS A 109 -17.78 2.37 -12.05
N TYR A 110 -18.72 3.05 -11.40
CA TYR A 110 -18.43 4.26 -10.65
C TYR A 110 -17.43 3.97 -9.51
N LEU A 111 -17.66 2.90 -8.74
CA LEU A 111 -16.80 2.51 -7.62
C LEU A 111 -15.42 2.06 -8.11
N PHE A 112 -15.33 1.28 -9.18
CA PHE A 112 -14.05 0.89 -9.78
C PHE A 112 -13.24 2.11 -10.27
N ASN A 113 -13.87 3.06 -10.94
CA ASN A 113 -13.18 4.28 -11.35
C ASN A 113 -12.71 5.09 -10.14
N ARG A 114 -13.50 5.17 -9.08
CA ARG A 114 -13.12 5.80 -7.82
C ARG A 114 -11.94 5.08 -7.16
N ALA A 115 -11.96 3.75 -7.08
CA ALA A 115 -10.87 2.94 -6.54
C ALA A 115 -9.58 3.14 -7.35
N LYS A 116 -9.64 3.06 -8.69
CA LYS A 116 -8.50 3.34 -9.59
C LYS A 116 -7.85 4.68 -9.26
N ASN A 117 -8.64 5.74 -9.14
CA ASN A 117 -8.13 7.09 -8.84
C ASN A 117 -7.47 7.17 -7.45
N LEU A 118 -8.00 6.48 -6.45
CA LEU A 118 -7.42 6.44 -5.09
C LEU A 118 -6.11 5.64 -5.06
N TYR A 119 -6.05 4.50 -5.75
CA TYR A 119 -4.81 3.74 -5.94
C TYR A 119 -3.71 4.58 -6.56
N LEU A 120 -4.01 5.29 -7.67
CA LEU A 120 -3.05 6.16 -8.33
C LEU A 120 -2.60 7.31 -7.45
N ARG A 121 -3.50 7.88 -6.64
CA ARG A 121 -3.17 8.94 -5.68
C ARG A 121 -2.20 8.44 -4.61
N GLY A 122 -2.47 7.28 -4.02
CA GLY A 122 -1.57 6.64 -3.05
C GLY A 122 -0.21 6.33 -3.66
N ARG A 123 -0.18 5.70 -4.83
CA ARG A 123 1.05 5.43 -5.60
C ARG A 123 1.89 6.69 -5.80
N ASP A 124 1.27 7.78 -6.27
CA ASP A 124 2.00 9.01 -6.62
C ASP A 124 2.63 9.68 -5.39
N ILE A 125 1.97 9.61 -4.23
CA ILE A 125 2.54 10.06 -2.96
C ILE A 125 3.80 9.27 -2.62
N LEU A 126 3.74 7.94 -2.76
CA LEU A 126 4.85 7.03 -2.42
C LEU A 126 6.02 7.15 -3.40
N LEU A 127 5.73 7.26 -4.70
CA LEU A 127 6.77 7.49 -5.71
C LEU A 127 7.47 8.84 -5.51
N LYS A 128 6.73 9.89 -5.15
CA LYS A 128 7.33 11.19 -4.76
C LYS A 128 8.13 11.10 -3.46
N ALA A 129 7.76 10.23 -2.52
CA ALA A 129 8.55 9.97 -1.32
C ALA A 129 9.89 9.33 -1.67
N LEU A 130 9.88 8.34 -2.57
CA LEU A 130 11.09 7.69 -3.10
C LEU A 130 11.98 8.68 -3.86
N ASP A 131 11.41 9.55 -4.70
CA ASP A 131 12.19 10.56 -5.43
C ASP A 131 12.79 11.61 -4.50
N HIS A 132 12.08 11.97 -3.42
CA HIS A 132 12.62 12.86 -2.38
C HIS A 132 13.82 12.22 -1.65
N LYS A 133 13.74 10.93 -1.35
CA LYS A 133 14.83 10.18 -0.68
C LYS A 133 15.98 9.86 -1.63
N TYR A 134 15.68 9.60 -2.90
CA TYR A 134 16.62 9.21 -3.95
C TYR A 134 16.48 10.13 -5.17
N PRO A 135 17.07 11.34 -5.16
CA PRO A 135 16.87 12.33 -6.20
C PRO A 135 17.10 11.79 -7.61
N GLY A 136 16.14 12.04 -8.50
CA GLY A 136 16.13 11.57 -9.87
C GLY A 136 15.61 10.13 -10.04
N PHE A 137 15.03 9.54 -9.01
CA PHE A 137 14.39 8.22 -9.08
C PHE A 137 13.28 8.19 -10.12
N LEU A 138 12.35 9.15 -10.11
CA LEU A 138 11.24 9.23 -11.07
C LEU A 138 11.72 9.36 -12.52
N ASN A 139 12.78 10.12 -12.76
CA ASN A 139 13.36 10.26 -14.10
C ASN A 139 13.93 8.93 -14.61
N ARG A 140 14.68 8.20 -13.76
CA ARG A 140 15.21 6.88 -14.10
C ARG A 140 14.09 5.88 -14.34
N LEU A 141 13.06 5.90 -13.51
CA LEU A 141 11.88 5.05 -13.64
C LEU A 141 11.17 5.29 -14.98
N ALA A 142 10.96 6.55 -15.36
CA ALA A 142 10.35 6.94 -16.63
C ALA A 142 11.19 6.51 -17.84
N LYS A 143 12.53 6.50 -17.71
CA LYS A 143 13.45 6.01 -18.73
C LYS A 143 13.62 4.49 -18.75
N LYS A 144 12.90 3.78 -17.89
CA LYS A 144 13.00 2.31 -17.69
C LYS A 144 14.40 1.84 -17.24
N GLU A 145 15.17 2.71 -16.62
CA GLU A 145 16.48 2.41 -16.02
C GLU A 145 16.29 1.79 -14.62
N PHE A 146 15.52 0.69 -14.55
CA PHE A 146 15.02 0.13 -13.28
C PHE A 146 16.16 -0.28 -12.34
N ASP A 147 17.17 -0.96 -12.84
CA ASP A 147 18.31 -1.40 -12.02
C ASP A 147 19.02 -0.21 -11.37
N ARG A 148 19.27 0.87 -12.14
CA ARG A 148 19.91 2.09 -11.61
C ARG A 148 19.01 2.84 -10.64
N ALA A 149 17.69 2.81 -10.87
CA ALA A 149 16.72 3.45 -9.99
C ALA A 149 16.64 2.74 -8.63
N LEU A 150 16.70 1.41 -8.63
CA LEU A 150 16.45 0.58 -7.46
C LEU A 150 17.70 0.11 -6.71
N ALA A 151 18.88 0.15 -7.35
CA ALA A 151 20.15 -0.28 -6.74
C ALA A 151 20.45 0.33 -5.35
N PRO A 152 20.21 1.65 -5.09
CA PRO A 152 20.54 2.25 -3.81
C PRO A 152 19.57 1.89 -2.68
N MET A 153 18.41 1.28 -3.00
CA MET A 153 17.34 1.01 -2.05
C MET A 153 17.67 -0.18 -1.15
N LYS A 154 17.29 -0.07 0.12
CA LYS A 154 17.60 -0.99 1.21
C LYS A 154 16.32 -1.55 1.83
N LYS A 155 16.46 -2.51 2.74
CA LYS A 155 15.33 -3.13 3.48
C LYS A 155 14.40 -2.10 4.12
N VAL A 156 14.93 -0.98 4.64
CA VAL A 156 14.12 0.11 5.23
C VAL A 156 13.18 0.79 4.22
N ASP A 157 13.43 0.64 2.92
CA ASP A 157 12.61 1.23 1.85
C ASP A 157 11.48 0.29 1.39
N VAL A 158 11.50 -0.97 1.84
CA VAL A 158 10.54 -1.99 1.41
C VAL A 158 9.09 -1.53 1.56
N PRO A 159 8.65 -0.90 2.66
CA PRO A 159 7.27 -0.42 2.75
C PRO A 159 6.89 0.58 1.66
N LEU A 160 7.79 1.52 1.31
CA LEU A 160 7.54 2.49 0.23
C LEU A 160 7.45 1.81 -1.13
N LEU A 161 8.34 0.85 -1.40
CA LEU A 161 8.37 0.09 -2.66
C LEU A 161 7.12 -0.78 -2.81
N TYR A 162 6.78 -1.55 -1.77
CA TYR A 162 5.64 -2.45 -1.75
C TYR A 162 4.33 -1.70 -2.01
N TRP A 163 4.04 -0.70 -1.19
CA TRP A 163 2.79 0.04 -1.32
C TRP A 163 2.69 0.81 -2.63
N ALA A 164 3.81 1.38 -3.14
CA ALA A 164 3.80 2.03 -4.45
C ALA A 164 3.47 1.04 -5.57
N ALA A 165 4.07 -0.14 -5.56
CA ALA A 165 3.80 -1.19 -6.53
C ALA A 165 2.37 -1.73 -6.40
N ALA A 166 1.89 -2.00 -5.17
CA ALA A 166 0.54 -2.48 -4.90
C ALA A 166 -0.54 -1.50 -5.42
N GLY A 167 -0.38 -0.20 -5.13
CA GLY A 167 -1.29 0.82 -5.65
C GLY A 167 -1.25 0.94 -7.18
N TRP A 168 -0.08 0.79 -7.79
CA TRP A 168 0.05 0.83 -9.25
C TRP A 168 -0.65 -0.33 -9.92
N LEU A 169 -0.42 -1.53 -9.42
CA LEU A 169 -0.98 -2.75 -9.98
C LEU A 169 -2.46 -2.91 -9.63
N GLY A 170 -2.89 -2.45 -8.45
CA GLY A 170 -4.31 -2.37 -8.12
C GLY A 170 -5.10 -1.47 -9.08
N ALA A 171 -4.54 -0.30 -9.44
CA ALA A 171 -5.13 0.56 -10.45
C ALA A 171 -5.19 -0.09 -11.84
N PHE A 172 -4.14 -0.80 -12.23
CA PHE A 172 -4.09 -1.52 -13.51
C PHE A 172 -5.05 -2.71 -13.54
N ALA A 173 -5.19 -3.46 -12.45
CA ALA A 173 -6.12 -4.59 -12.37
C ALA A 173 -7.58 -4.17 -12.56
N ILE A 174 -7.96 -2.97 -12.11
CA ILE A 174 -9.31 -2.41 -12.35
C ILE A 174 -9.54 -2.05 -13.81
N ASP A 175 -8.54 -1.53 -14.49
CA ASP A 175 -8.65 -1.09 -15.89
C ASP A 175 -7.43 -1.54 -16.70
N PRO A 176 -7.38 -2.84 -17.06
CA PRO A 176 -6.27 -3.41 -17.81
C PRO A 176 -6.18 -2.92 -19.27
N PHE A 177 -7.23 -2.25 -19.76
CA PHE A 177 -7.27 -1.66 -21.10
C PHE A 177 -6.78 -0.21 -21.14
N ASP A 178 -6.44 0.40 -19.99
CA ASP A 178 -5.75 1.68 -19.96
C ASP A 178 -4.31 1.52 -20.50
N MET A 179 -4.16 1.79 -21.79
CA MET A 179 -2.87 1.66 -22.50
C MET A 179 -1.76 2.52 -21.89
N LYS A 180 -2.12 3.72 -21.37
CA LYS A 180 -1.13 4.62 -20.74
C LYS A 180 -0.63 4.04 -19.45
N LEU A 181 -1.53 3.52 -18.63
CA LEU A 181 -1.19 2.85 -17.39
C LEU A 181 -0.42 1.55 -17.66
N GLY A 182 -0.88 0.74 -18.62
CA GLY A 182 -0.25 -0.52 -19.02
C GLY A 182 1.21 -0.38 -19.43
N MET A 183 1.55 0.66 -20.21
CA MET A 183 2.95 0.95 -20.59
C MET A 183 3.88 1.20 -19.41
N THR A 184 3.34 1.54 -18.25
CA THR A 184 4.12 1.86 -17.04
C THR A 184 4.22 0.68 -16.05
N VAL A 185 3.40 -0.37 -16.20
CA VAL A 185 3.37 -1.57 -15.35
C VAL A 185 4.75 -2.23 -15.12
N PRO A 186 5.67 -2.27 -16.11
CA PRO A 186 7.01 -2.80 -15.87
C PRO A 186 7.76 -2.11 -14.72
N GLY A 187 7.48 -0.82 -14.48
CA GLY A 187 8.02 -0.10 -13.32
C GLY A 187 7.50 -0.66 -12.00
N ALA A 188 6.20 -0.92 -11.91
CA ALA A 188 5.59 -1.53 -10.71
C ALA A 188 6.15 -2.94 -10.45
N ALA A 189 6.29 -3.75 -11.50
CA ALA A 189 6.90 -5.09 -11.41
C ALA A 189 8.36 -5.03 -10.92
N ALA A 190 9.14 -4.04 -11.39
CA ALA A 190 10.51 -3.85 -10.93
C ALA A 190 10.58 -3.47 -9.44
N LEU A 191 9.68 -2.59 -8.96
CA LEU A 191 9.59 -2.26 -7.54
C LEU A 191 9.28 -3.51 -6.71
N MET A 192 8.28 -4.30 -7.10
CA MET A 192 7.89 -5.51 -6.37
C MET A 192 8.99 -6.57 -6.38
N ASN A 193 9.70 -6.74 -7.50
CA ASN A 193 10.87 -7.62 -7.56
C ASN A 193 11.97 -7.15 -6.59
N ARG A 194 12.16 -5.83 -6.44
CA ARG A 194 13.12 -5.30 -5.45
C ARG A 194 12.67 -5.58 -4.01
N VAL A 195 11.37 -5.51 -3.72
CA VAL A 195 10.82 -5.93 -2.43
C VAL A 195 11.17 -7.39 -2.14
N LEU A 196 10.90 -8.29 -3.09
CA LEU A 196 11.20 -9.72 -2.96
C LEU A 196 12.69 -10.00 -2.67
N GLN A 197 13.59 -9.24 -3.31
CA GLN A 197 15.04 -9.36 -3.08
C GLN A 197 15.46 -8.86 -1.70
N LEU A 198 14.86 -7.78 -1.20
CA LEU A 198 15.27 -7.12 0.04
C LEU A 198 14.62 -7.74 1.28
N ASP A 199 13.39 -8.17 1.19
CA ASP A 199 12.62 -8.72 2.31
C ASP A 199 11.47 -9.63 1.83
N PRO A 200 11.75 -10.90 1.49
CA PRO A 200 10.72 -11.83 1.04
C PRO A 200 9.65 -12.12 2.10
N GLY A 201 9.96 -11.96 3.39
CA GLY A 201 9.03 -12.15 4.51
C GLY A 201 8.24 -10.91 4.89
N PHE A 202 8.39 -9.80 4.15
CA PHE A 202 7.71 -8.54 4.47
C PHE A 202 6.20 -8.75 4.67
N ASP A 203 5.69 -8.22 5.78
CA ASP A 203 4.27 -8.21 6.16
C ASP A 203 3.62 -9.61 6.03
N GLY A 204 4.23 -10.61 6.70
CA GLY A 204 3.72 -11.97 6.69
C GLY A 204 3.73 -12.63 5.31
N GLY A 205 4.62 -12.22 4.41
CA GLY A 205 4.72 -12.78 3.06
C GLY A 205 3.84 -12.08 2.02
N ALA A 206 3.41 -10.85 2.27
CA ALA A 206 2.56 -10.08 1.36
C ALA A 206 3.12 -9.97 -0.07
N VAL A 207 4.44 -9.96 -0.24
CA VAL A 207 5.05 -9.99 -1.57
C VAL A 207 4.81 -11.32 -2.29
N HIS A 208 4.71 -12.42 -1.56
CA HIS A 208 4.39 -13.73 -2.13
C HIS A 208 2.91 -13.82 -2.49
N ASP A 209 2.00 -13.31 -1.66
CA ASP A 209 0.58 -13.18 -2.01
C ASP A 209 0.38 -12.35 -3.28
N PHE A 210 1.09 -11.21 -3.36
CA PHE A 210 1.11 -10.41 -4.59
C PHE A 210 1.51 -11.24 -5.82
N TYR A 211 2.57 -12.05 -5.75
CA TYR A 211 3.00 -12.88 -6.88
C TYR A 211 2.06 -14.06 -7.15
N THR A 212 1.36 -14.58 -6.14
CA THR A 212 0.26 -15.54 -6.34
C THR A 212 -0.81 -14.94 -7.24
N LEU A 213 -1.27 -13.73 -6.90
CA LEU A 213 -2.25 -13.01 -7.69
C LEU A 213 -1.72 -12.64 -9.09
N TYR A 214 -0.49 -12.13 -9.18
CA TYR A 214 0.13 -11.69 -10.43
C TYR A 214 0.26 -12.83 -11.44
N TYR A 215 0.91 -13.92 -11.06
CA TYR A 215 1.11 -15.07 -11.95
C TYR A 215 -0.21 -15.81 -12.25
N GLY A 216 -1.14 -15.83 -11.32
CA GLY A 216 -2.46 -16.42 -11.53
C GLY A 216 -3.38 -15.57 -12.42
N ALA A 217 -3.31 -14.23 -12.31
CA ALA A 217 -4.20 -13.34 -13.04
C ALA A 217 -3.73 -13.07 -14.49
N MET A 218 -2.41 -12.97 -14.73
CA MET A 218 -1.90 -12.63 -16.05
C MET A 218 -2.10 -13.78 -17.06
N PRO A 219 -2.35 -13.47 -18.33
CA PRO A 219 -2.26 -14.45 -19.41
C PRO A 219 -0.81 -14.92 -19.59
N ASP A 220 -0.61 -16.13 -20.14
CA ASP A 220 0.73 -16.74 -20.32
C ASP A 220 1.65 -15.84 -21.17
N TYR A 221 1.13 -15.22 -22.25
CA TYR A 221 1.90 -14.33 -23.12
C TYR A 221 2.29 -12.99 -22.45
N MET A 222 1.70 -12.68 -21.27
CA MET A 222 2.04 -11.53 -20.42
C MET A 222 2.81 -11.94 -19.16
N GLY A 223 3.26 -13.20 -19.08
CA GLY A 223 4.06 -13.72 -17.98
C GLY A 223 3.27 -14.42 -16.89
N GLY A 224 2.00 -14.75 -17.13
CA GLY A 224 1.21 -15.65 -16.26
C GLY A 224 1.86 -17.03 -16.17
N ASP A 225 1.75 -17.68 -15.01
CA ASP A 225 2.34 -18.99 -14.75
C ASP A 225 1.71 -19.58 -13.49
N PHE A 226 0.82 -20.53 -13.67
CA PHE A 226 0.12 -21.15 -12.53
C PHE A 226 1.05 -21.93 -11.59
N THR A 227 2.13 -22.50 -12.11
CA THR A 227 3.13 -23.19 -11.28
C THR A 227 3.80 -22.19 -10.33
N LYS A 228 4.24 -21.04 -10.87
CA LYS A 228 4.80 -19.97 -10.04
C LYS A 228 3.78 -19.38 -9.07
N ALA A 229 2.52 -19.21 -9.50
CA ALA A 229 1.45 -18.76 -8.61
C ALA A 229 1.31 -19.69 -7.41
N ARG A 230 1.26 -21.00 -7.61
CA ARG A 230 1.18 -21.99 -6.55
C ARG A 230 2.42 -22.03 -5.65
N ASP A 231 3.61 -21.86 -6.22
CA ASP A 231 4.86 -21.77 -5.45
C ASP A 231 4.88 -20.54 -4.54
N HIS A 232 4.43 -19.40 -5.03
CA HIS A 232 4.30 -18.19 -4.23
C HIS A 232 3.21 -18.30 -3.19
N PHE A 233 2.07 -18.91 -3.50
CA PHE A 233 1.02 -19.23 -2.54
C PHE A 233 1.57 -20.02 -1.34
N LYS A 234 2.32 -21.11 -1.58
CA LYS A 234 2.93 -21.91 -0.51
C LYS A 234 3.82 -21.05 0.38
N LYS A 235 4.68 -20.21 -0.22
CA LYS A 235 5.57 -19.31 0.52
C LYS A 235 4.81 -18.26 1.32
N ALA A 236 3.67 -17.74 0.82
CA ALA A 236 2.83 -16.82 1.56
C ALA A 236 2.17 -17.50 2.77
N ILE A 237 1.70 -18.75 2.60
CA ILE A 237 1.13 -19.52 3.71
C ILE A 237 2.20 -19.85 4.76
N GLU A 238 3.40 -20.26 4.34
CA GLU A 238 4.52 -20.52 5.26
C GLU A 238 4.91 -19.26 6.05
N ALA A 239 5.04 -18.11 5.38
CA ALA A 239 5.43 -16.85 6.00
C ALA A 239 4.40 -16.33 7.01
N SER A 240 3.11 -16.52 6.73
CA SER A 240 2.00 -16.10 7.63
C SER A 240 1.62 -17.17 8.66
N GLY A 241 2.17 -18.38 8.57
CA GLY A 241 1.71 -19.53 9.36
C GLY A 241 0.23 -19.87 9.12
N GLY A 242 -0.30 -19.54 7.93
CA GLY A 242 -1.69 -19.77 7.55
C GLY A 242 -2.71 -18.82 8.21
N LYS A 243 -2.26 -17.78 8.92
CA LYS A 243 -3.13 -16.86 9.67
C LYS A 243 -3.67 -15.69 8.83
N ILE A 244 -3.15 -15.49 7.62
CA ILE A 244 -3.59 -14.45 6.68
C ILE A 244 -4.42 -15.09 5.58
N THR A 245 -5.62 -14.57 5.36
CA THR A 245 -6.60 -15.17 4.44
C THR A 245 -6.42 -14.78 2.98
N SER A 246 -5.72 -13.67 2.71
CA SER A 246 -5.55 -13.15 1.34
C SER A 246 -4.93 -14.15 0.36
N PRO A 247 -3.88 -14.93 0.69
CA PRO A 247 -3.32 -15.88 -0.26
C PRO A 247 -4.31 -16.95 -0.75
N TYR A 248 -5.21 -17.41 0.13
CA TYR A 248 -6.25 -18.38 -0.25
C TYR A 248 -7.21 -17.77 -1.27
N LEU A 249 -7.67 -16.52 -1.05
CA LEU A 249 -8.52 -15.82 -2.01
C LEU A 249 -7.78 -15.53 -3.32
N SER A 250 -6.51 -15.12 -3.26
CA SER A 250 -5.69 -14.86 -4.44
C SER A 250 -5.59 -16.09 -5.35
N LEU A 251 -5.34 -17.28 -4.77
CA LEU A 251 -5.28 -18.52 -5.53
C LEU A 251 -6.67 -18.94 -6.04
N ALA A 252 -7.71 -18.86 -5.19
CA ALA A 252 -9.08 -19.22 -5.54
C ALA A 252 -9.59 -18.40 -6.73
N THR A 253 -9.52 -17.07 -6.63
CA THR A 253 -10.08 -16.14 -7.63
C THR A 253 -9.29 -16.04 -8.93
N THR A 254 -8.07 -16.56 -8.97
CA THR A 254 -7.23 -16.54 -10.17
C THR A 254 -7.03 -17.95 -10.74
N VAL A 255 -6.22 -18.78 -10.11
CA VAL A 255 -5.82 -20.07 -10.67
C VAL A 255 -7.00 -21.04 -10.70
N ALA A 256 -7.68 -21.26 -9.55
CA ALA A 256 -8.79 -22.24 -9.50
C ALA A 256 -9.93 -21.87 -10.46
N VAL A 257 -10.29 -20.58 -10.56
CA VAL A 257 -11.29 -20.08 -11.52
C VAL A 257 -10.86 -20.32 -12.97
N LYS A 258 -9.62 -20.02 -13.32
CA LYS A 258 -9.13 -20.19 -14.71
C LYS A 258 -8.97 -21.65 -15.11
N GLU A 259 -8.61 -22.51 -14.18
CA GLU A 259 -8.56 -23.97 -14.37
C GLU A 259 -9.94 -24.62 -14.30
N GLN A 260 -11.00 -23.85 -13.98
CA GLN A 260 -12.37 -24.33 -13.75
C GLN A 260 -12.43 -25.44 -12.69
N ASN A 261 -11.56 -25.36 -11.70
CA ASN A 261 -11.45 -26.34 -10.61
C ASN A 261 -12.33 -25.91 -9.43
N LEU A 262 -13.60 -26.31 -9.46
CA LEU A 262 -14.58 -25.95 -8.44
C LEU A 262 -14.20 -26.53 -7.06
N GLU A 263 -13.69 -27.77 -7.03
CA GLU A 263 -13.29 -28.43 -5.77
C GLU A 263 -12.18 -27.63 -5.05
N GLU A 264 -11.14 -27.25 -5.76
CA GLU A 264 -10.09 -26.41 -5.20
C GLU A 264 -10.59 -25.01 -4.80
N TYR A 265 -11.46 -24.41 -5.61
CA TYR A 265 -12.08 -23.13 -5.29
C TYR A 265 -12.81 -23.17 -3.95
N GLU A 266 -13.70 -24.17 -3.78
CA GLU A 266 -14.46 -24.38 -2.53
C GLU A 266 -13.54 -24.70 -1.35
N GLU A 267 -12.50 -25.53 -1.55
CA GLU A 267 -11.52 -25.82 -0.49
C GLU A 267 -10.82 -24.55 -0.02
N LEU A 268 -10.38 -23.70 -0.95
CA LEU A 268 -9.69 -22.44 -0.63
C LEU A 268 -10.60 -21.46 0.11
N LEU A 269 -11.88 -21.34 -0.28
CA LEU A 269 -12.85 -20.51 0.44
C LEU A 269 -13.11 -21.06 1.85
N ASN A 270 -13.24 -22.39 2.00
CA ASN A 270 -13.38 -23.02 3.30
C ASN A 270 -12.16 -22.77 4.20
N LYS A 271 -10.93 -22.69 3.65
CA LYS A 271 -9.73 -22.27 4.40
C LYS A 271 -9.85 -20.82 4.90
N VAL A 272 -10.36 -19.91 4.07
CA VAL A 272 -10.62 -18.52 4.50
C VAL A 272 -11.60 -18.50 5.67
N LEU A 273 -12.71 -19.23 5.56
CA LEU A 273 -13.76 -19.27 6.60
C LEU A 273 -13.29 -19.93 7.90
N ALA A 274 -12.31 -20.84 7.83
CA ALA A 274 -11.74 -21.53 8.98
C ALA A 274 -10.71 -20.71 9.76
N VAL A 275 -10.13 -19.67 9.17
CA VAL A 275 -9.18 -18.78 9.88
C VAL A 275 -9.95 -17.96 10.91
N ASP A 276 -9.53 -18.05 12.17
CA ASP A 276 -10.01 -17.15 13.22
C ASP A 276 -9.38 -15.74 13.03
N PRO A 277 -10.19 -14.70 12.77
CA PRO A 277 -9.65 -13.35 12.60
C PRO A 277 -8.87 -12.85 13.83
N ASP A 278 -9.18 -13.36 15.02
CA ASP A 278 -8.54 -12.97 16.26
C ASP A 278 -7.19 -13.69 16.51
N ALA A 279 -6.87 -14.72 15.71
CA ALA A 279 -5.59 -15.43 15.82
C ALA A 279 -4.37 -14.57 15.45
N ASP A 280 -4.58 -13.49 14.68
CA ASP A 280 -3.59 -12.47 14.38
C ASP A 280 -4.25 -11.08 14.42
N PRO A 281 -4.20 -10.41 15.58
CA PRO A 281 -4.82 -9.09 15.73
C PRO A 281 -4.31 -8.03 14.74
N SER A 282 -3.10 -8.16 14.21
CA SER A 282 -2.55 -7.21 13.22
C SER A 282 -3.24 -7.30 11.86
N ASN A 283 -3.84 -8.45 11.54
CA ASN A 283 -4.54 -8.74 10.28
C ASN A 283 -6.05 -8.94 10.47
N ARG A 284 -6.60 -8.61 11.65
CA ARG A 284 -8.00 -8.85 11.97
C ARG A 284 -8.96 -8.23 10.97
N LEU A 285 -8.79 -6.94 10.66
CA LEU A 285 -9.62 -6.23 9.69
C LEU A 285 -9.61 -6.93 8.32
N LEU A 286 -8.42 -7.24 7.81
CA LEU A 286 -8.25 -7.89 6.52
C LEU A 286 -8.92 -9.27 6.51
N ASN A 287 -8.69 -10.08 7.54
CA ASN A 287 -9.29 -11.41 7.66
C ASN A 287 -10.82 -11.32 7.75
N THR A 288 -11.36 -10.33 8.47
CA THR A 288 -12.81 -10.09 8.58
C THR A 288 -13.41 -9.72 7.21
N ILE A 289 -12.77 -8.83 6.46
CA ILE A 289 -13.24 -8.43 5.12
C ILE A 289 -13.15 -9.62 4.14
N ASN A 290 -12.05 -10.37 4.18
CA ASN A 290 -11.85 -11.51 3.30
C ASN A 290 -12.82 -12.65 3.61
N ARG A 291 -13.18 -12.84 4.88
CA ARG A 291 -14.23 -13.79 5.26
C ARG A 291 -15.58 -13.46 4.61
N ARG A 292 -15.99 -12.19 4.63
CA ARG A 292 -17.22 -11.72 3.94
C ARG A 292 -17.19 -11.93 2.43
N LYS A 293 -16.00 -11.90 1.81
CA LYS A 293 -15.85 -12.22 0.38
C LYS A 293 -15.97 -13.72 0.10
N ALA A 294 -15.66 -14.56 1.06
CA ALA A 294 -15.72 -16.01 0.92
C ALA A 294 -17.11 -16.57 1.21
N GLU A 295 -17.97 -15.86 1.95
CA GLU A 295 -19.40 -16.13 2.18
C GLU A 295 -20.25 -15.87 0.94
#